data_911834998f8c0d24bf49487d7cf8c3c0
#
_entry.id   911834998f8c0d24bf49487d7cf8c3c0
#
_cell.length_a   1.000
_cell.length_b   1.000
_cell.length_c   1.000
_cell.angle_alpha   90.00
_cell.angle_beta   90.00
_cell.angle_gamma   90.00
#
_symmetry.space_group_name_H-M   'P 1'
#
loop_
_entity.id
_entity.type
_entity.pdbx_description
1 polymer ?
#
loop_
_entity_poly.entity_id
_entity_poly.type
_entity_poly.pdbx_seq_one_letter_code
_entity_poly.pdbx_strand_id
1 'polypeptide(L)'
;MKEKYKKEEWMTWAIELSIENVERGGGPFGSLIVSDNKIVCEGANEVTLTNDPTAHGEIVAIRKACKLLNSFSLKGCDLYTSCEPCPMCMSAIYWARIDNVYYANTRNDAKKIGFDDLSLIHI
;
A
#
# COMPACT_ATOMS: atom_id res chain seq x y z
N MET A 1 -13.75 -15.93 -12.37
CA MET A 1 -13.35 -15.15 -13.55
C MET A 1 -13.46 -13.67 -13.34
N LYS A 2 -14.65 -13.16 -12.93
CA LYS A 2 -14.80 -11.72 -12.63
C LYS A 2 -13.87 -11.25 -11.51
N GLU A 3 -13.66 -12.05 -10.47
CA GLU A 3 -12.77 -11.72 -9.37
C GLU A 3 -11.31 -11.59 -9.83
N LYS A 4 -10.87 -12.47 -10.74
CA LYS A 4 -9.52 -12.43 -11.26
C LYS A 4 -9.28 -11.14 -12.04
N TYR A 5 -10.23 -10.75 -12.90
CA TYR A 5 -10.10 -9.51 -13.66
C TYR A 5 -10.05 -8.29 -12.75
N LYS A 6 -10.91 -8.24 -11.74
CA LYS A 6 -10.91 -7.14 -10.79
C LYS A 6 -9.59 -7.04 -10.01
N LYS A 7 -9.04 -8.18 -9.59
CA LYS A 7 -7.74 -8.20 -8.90
C LYS A 7 -6.64 -7.63 -9.79
N GLU A 8 -6.61 -7.99 -11.07
CA GLU A 8 -5.65 -7.46 -12.01
C GLU A 8 -5.84 -5.97 -12.24
N GLU A 9 -7.10 -5.51 -12.35
CA GLU A 9 -7.43 -4.10 -12.50
C GLU A 9 -6.97 -3.29 -11.30
N TRP A 10 -7.21 -3.78 -10.08
CA TRP A 10 -6.80 -3.09 -8.86
C TRP A 10 -5.29 -3.06 -8.72
N MET A 11 -4.59 -4.14 -9.08
CA MET A 11 -3.14 -4.13 -9.07
C MET A 11 -2.58 -3.15 -10.11
N THR A 12 -3.17 -3.11 -11.30
CA THR A 12 -2.80 -2.13 -12.33
C THR A 12 -3.01 -0.71 -11.81
N TRP A 13 -4.12 -0.46 -11.13
CA TRP A 13 -4.40 0.85 -10.52
C TRP A 13 -3.35 1.22 -9.49
N ALA A 14 -2.97 0.28 -8.60
CA ALA A 14 -1.93 0.54 -7.60
C ALA A 14 -0.59 0.89 -8.26
N ILE A 15 -0.25 0.20 -9.35
CA ILE A 15 0.98 0.46 -10.11
C ILE A 15 0.92 1.84 -10.78
N GLU A 16 -0.20 2.17 -11.42
CA GLU A 16 -0.41 3.49 -12.04
C GLU A 16 -0.30 4.60 -11.02
N LEU A 17 -0.87 4.38 -9.84
CA LEU A 17 -0.79 5.34 -8.74
C LEU A 17 0.65 5.58 -8.32
N SER A 18 1.48 4.52 -8.31
CA SER A 18 2.90 4.64 -7.97
C SER A 18 3.64 5.52 -8.98
N ILE A 19 3.31 5.39 -10.26
CA ILE A 19 3.92 6.17 -11.33
C ILE A 19 3.49 7.64 -11.22
N GLU A 20 2.21 7.91 -11.07
CA GLU A 20 1.67 9.26 -10.91
C GLU A 20 2.27 9.95 -9.68
N ASN A 21 2.50 9.21 -8.61
CA ASN A 21 3.02 9.79 -7.38
C ASN A 21 4.43 10.34 -7.54
N VAL A 22 5.26 9.73 -8.38
CA VAL A 22 6.60 10.24 -8.68
C VAL A 22 6.50 11.61 -9.35
N GLU A 23 5.54 11.78 -10.25
CA GLU A 23 5.31 13.07 -10.93
C GLU A 23 4.89 14.17 -9.95
N ARG A 24 4.23 13.78 -8.85
CA ARG A 24 3.83 14.72 -7.78
C ARG A 24 4.94 14.99 -6.76
N GLY A 25 6.10 14.37 -6.94
CA GLY A 25 7.24 14.53 -6.02
C GLY A 25 7.28 13.53 -4.87
N GLY A 26 6.41 12.52 -4.88
CA GLY A 26 6.41 11.46 -3.88
C GLY A 26 7.22 10.24 -4.33
N GLY A 27 7.30 9.23 -3.47
CA GLY A 27 7.98 7.98 -3.79
C GLY A 27 7.15 7.09 -4.73
N PRO A 28 7.81 6.13 -5.42
CA PRO A 28 7.16 5.28 -6.44
C PRO A 28 6.36 4.12 -5.83
N PHE A 29 5.45 4.42 -4.92
CA PHE A 29 4.65 3.42 -4.22
C PHE A 29 3.20 3.85 -4.14
N GLY A 30 2.30 2.94 -4.52
CA GLY A 30 0.86 3.17 -4.48
C GLY A 30 0.13 1.96 -3.91
N SER A 31 -0.96 2.22 -3.21
CA SER A 31 -1.76 1.19 -2.54
C SER A 31 -3.26 1.49 -2.64
N LEU A 32 -4.06 0.41 -2.68
CA LEU A 32 -5.52 0.49 -2.64
C LEU A 32 -6.04 -0.39 -1.51
N ILE A 33 -7.10 0.05 -0.85
CA ILE A 33 -7.85 -0.79 0.06
C ILE A 33 -9.22 -1.03 -0.57
N VAL A 34 -9.61 -2.30 -0.63
CA VAL A 34 -10.80 -2.78 -1.33
C VAL A 34 -11.66 -3.59 -0.38
N SER A 35 -12.97 -3.42 -0.44
CA SER A 35 -13.93 -4.21 0.32
C SER A 35 -15.20 -4.41 -0.52
N ASP A 36 -15.76 -5.62 -0.51
CA ASP A 36 -16.97 -5.95 -1.27
C ASP A 36 -16.88 -5.55 -2.73
N ASN A 37 -15.75 -5.85 -3.38
CA ASN A 37 -15.51 -5.55 -4.79
C ASN A 37 -15.56 -4.05 -5.11
N LYS A 38 -15.29 -3.19 -4.13
CA LYS A 38 -15.24 -1.74 -4.31
C LYS A 38 -13.98 -1.17 -3.68
N ILE A 39 -13.44 -0.14 -4.31
CA ILE A 39 -12.29 0.58 -3.75
C ILE A 39 -12.79 1.45 -2.60
N VAL A 40 -12.24 1.24 -1.41
CA VAL A 40 -12.52 2.07 -0.23
C VAL A 40 -11.71 3.37 -0.33
N CYS A 41 -10.43 3.23 -0.60
CA CYS A 41 -9.54 4.39 -0.76
C CYS A 41 -8.24 3.99 -1.42
N GLU A 42 -7.47 5.00 -1.83
CA GLU A 42 -6.11 4.82 -2.32
C GLU A 42 -5.13 5.59 -1.46
N GLY A 43 -3.89 5.15 -1.43
CA GLY A 43 -2.81 5.82 -0.72
C GLY A 43 -1.52 5.73 -1.50
N ALA A 44 -0.77 6.81 -1.53
CA ALA A 44 0.53 6.86 -2.17
C ALA A 44 1.56 7.38 -1.16
N ASN A 45 2.83 7.08 -1.40
CA ASN A 45 3.91 7.47 -0.50
C ASN A 45 4.00 9.00 -0.40
N GLU A 46 3.88 9.55 0.81
CA GLU A 46 3.91 10.97 1.11
C GLU A 46 5.07 11.37 2.02
N VAL A 47 6.07 10.50 2.19
CA VAL A 47 7.19 10.74 3.09
C VAL A 47 7.85 12.11 2.83
N THR A 48 8.18 12.39 1.58
CA THR A 48 8.84 13.65 1.21
C THR A 48 7.87 14.81 1.12
N LEU A 49 6.61 14.55 0.82
CA LEU A 49 5.60 15.61 0.65
C LEU A 49 5.14 16.18 1.99
N THR A 50 5.09 15.36 3.03
CA THR A 50 4.58 15.75 4.35
C THR A 50 5.63 15.73 5.45
N ASN A 51 6.89 15.40 5.11
CA ASN A 51 7.97 15.24 6.09
C ASN A 51 7.59 14.23 7.19
N ASP A 52 7.00 13.12 6.79
CA ASP A 52 6.57 12.06 7.69
C ASP A 52 7.21 10.75 7.24
N PRO A 53 8.22 10.24 7.98
CA PRO A 53 8.92 9.02 7.59
C PRO A 53 8.02 7.77 7.61
N THR A 54 6.87 7.83 8.25
CA THR A 54 5.93 6.71 8.32
C THR A 54 4.90 6.73 7.22
N ALA A 55 4.83 7.80 6.41
CA ALA A 55 3.79 7.99 5.40
C ALA A 55 4.03 7.17 4.13
N HIS A 56 4.26 5.87 4.28
CA HIS A 56 4.28 4.93 3.17
C HIS A 56 2.87 4.79 2.59
N GLY A 57 2.77 4.36 1.35
CA GLY A 57 1.46 4.24 0.68
C GLY A 57 0.46 3.42 1.47
N GLU A 58 0.91 2.31 2.05
CA GLU A 58 0.06 1.43 2.86
C GLU A 58 -0.43 2.14 4.13
N ILE A 59 0.44 2.88 4.80
CA ILE A 59 0.08 3.63 6.01
C ILE A 59 -0.93 4.72 5.67
N VAL A 60 -0.70 5.46 4.58
CA VAL A 60 -1.62 6.50 4.11
C VAL A 60 -3.00 5.88 3.81
N ALA A 61 -3.03 4.74 3.11
CA ALA A 61 -4.26 4.05 2.78
C ALA A 61 -5.00 3.57 4.03
N ILE A 62 -4.28 2.96 4.98
CA ILE A 62 -4.87 2.49 6.24
C ILE A 62 -5.52 3.64 7.00
N ARG A 63 -4.82 4.76 7.15
CA ARG A 63 -5.35 5.93 7.84
C ARG A 63 -6.62 6.46 7.19
N LYS A 64 -6.62 6.56 5.86
CA LYS A 64 -7.80 7.01 5.11
C LYS A 64 -8.97 6.05 5.27
N ALA A 65 -8.73 4.75 5.13
CA ALA A 65 -9.78 3.74 5.23
C ALA A 65 -10.41 3.73 6.61
N CYS A 66 -9.61 3.80 7.66
CA CYS A 66 -10.11 3.84 9.04
C CYS A 66 -11.00 5.05 9.28
N LYS A 67 -10.64 6.20 8.73
CA LYS A 67 -11.46 7.40 8.83
C LYS A 67 -12.76 7.25 8.05
N LEU A 68 -12.68 6.78 6.81
CA LEU A 68 -13.85 6.63 5.94
C LEU A 68 -14.85 5.62 6.51
N LEU A 69 -14.35 4.53 7.07
CA LEU A 69 -15.19 3.47 7.63
C LEU A 69 -15.53 3.69 9.11
N ASN A 70 -14.98 4.73 9.70
CA ASN A 70 -15.13 5.06 11.13
C ASN A 70 -14.84 3.85 12.02
N SER A 71 -13.71 3.18 11.77
CA SER A 71 -13.32 1.95 12.45
C SER A 71 -11.81 1.84 12.52
N PHE A 72 -11.29 1.31 13.64
CA PHE A 72 -9.87 0.97 13.73
C PHE A 72 -9.57 -0.43 13.20
N SER A 73 -10.59 -1.19 12.81
CA SER A 73 -10.44 -2.51 12.20
C SER A 73 -10.85 -2.48 10.75
N LEU A 74 -9.98 -3.01 9.89
CA LEU A 74 -10.24 -3.15 8.46
C LEU A 74 -10.49 -4.62 8.10
N LYS A 75 -11.06 -5.39 9.04
CA LYS A 75 -11.48 -6.76 8.78
C LYS A 75 -12.47 -6.77 7.61
N GLY A 76 -12.28 -7.69 6.68
CA GLY A 76 -13.08 -7.77 5.47
C GLY A 76 -12.51 -6.97 4.31
N CYS A 77 -11.43 -6.23 4.53
CA CYS A 77 -10.76 -5.45 3.48
C CYS A 77 -9.51 -6.17 2.97
N ASP A 78 -9.19 -5.94 1.72
CA ASP A 78 -7.96 -6.40 1.09
C ASP A 78 -7.11 -5.20 0.70
N LEU A 79 -5.79 -5.37 0.75
CA LEU A 79 -4.82 -4.35 0.35
C LEU A 79 -4.13 -4.78 -0.94
N TYR A 80 -4.11 -3.89 -1.92
CA TYR A 80 -3.33 -4.03 -3.14
C TYR A 80 -2.24 -2.97 -3.11
N THR A 81 -0.99 -3.39 -3.23
CA THR A 81 0.13 -2.46 -3.18
C THR A 81 1.12 -2.77 -4.29
N SER A 82 1.74 -1.74 -4.86
CA SER A 82 2.67 -1.89 -5.97
C SER A 82 3.95 -2.64 -5.59
N CYS A 83 4.34 -2.59 -4.33
CA CYS A 83 5.55 -3.23 -3.83
C CYS A 83 5.26 -3.97 -2.53
N GLU A 84 6.01 -5.05 -2.29
CA GLU A 84 5.89 -5.82 -1.04
C GLU A 84 6.04 -4.90 0.17
N PRO A 85 5.08 -4.93 1.12
CA PRO A 85 5.17 -4.05 2.30
C PRO A 85 6.43 -4.29 3.12
N CYS A 86 7.03 -3.20 3.58
CA CYS A 86 8.16 -3.24 4.49
C CYS A 86 7.71 -3.74 5.88
N PRO A 87 8.66 -4.04 6.80
CA PRO A 87 8.29 -4.51 8.15
C PRO A 87 7.35 -3.57 8.91
N MET A 88 7.52 -2.27 8.78
CA MET A 88 6.62 -1.28 9.40
C MET A 88 5.20 -1.43 8.87
N CYS A 89 5.05 -1.49 7.55
CA CYS A 89 3.75 -1.58 6.90
C CYS A 89 3.09 -2.92 7.17
N MET A 90 3.84 -4.03 7.17
CA MET A 90 3.29 -5.35 7.51
C MET A 90 2.75 -5.35 8.94
N SER A 91 3.46 -4.72 9.88
CA SER A 91 2.98 -4.60 11.24
C SER A 91 1.69 -3.79 11.33
N ALA A 92 1.63 -2.67 10.60
CA ALA A 92 0.42 -1.85 10.54
C ALA A 92 -0.77 -2.60 9.94
N ILE A 93 -0.52 -3.36 8.87
CA ILE A 93 -1.53 -4.21 8.21
C ILE A 93 -2.08 -5.23 9.21
N TYR A 94 -1.20 -5.86 9.98
CA TYR A 94 -1.59 -6.80 11.02
C TYR A 94 -2.48 -6.13 12.08
N TRP A 95 -2.07 -4.98 12.58
CA TRP A 95 -2.85 -4.25 13.59
C TRP A 95 -4.19 -3.78 13.05
N ALA A 96 -4.26 -3.44 11.77
CA ALA A 96 -5.51 -3.05 11.12
C ALA A 96 -6.44 -4.23 10.83
N ARG A 97 -5.94 -5.47 10.94
CA ARG A 97 -6.71 -6.69 10.68
C ARG A 97 -7.17 -6.84 9.23
N ILE A 98 -6.37 -6.35 8.29
CA ILE A 98 -6.64 -6.56 6.85
C ILE A 98 -6.59 -8.05 6.53
N ASP A 99 -7.54 -8.53 5.72
CA ASP A 99 -7.68 -9.96 5.43
C ASP A 99 -6.57 -10.48 4.51
N ASN A 100 -6.31 -9.79 3.41
CA ASN A 100 -5.35 -10.24 2.40
C ASN A 100 -4.52 -9.08 1.88
N VAL A 101 -3.27 -9.39 1.51
CA VAL A 101 -2.34 -8.42 0.92
C VAL A 101 -1.84 -8.98 -0.40
N TYR A 102 -1.94 -8.18 -1.45
CA TYR A 102 -1.45 -8.51 -2.79
C TYR A 102 -0.42 -7.47 -3.21
N TYR A 103 0.70 -7.91 -3.76
CA TYR A 103 1.75 -6.98 -4.23
C TYR A 103 2.37 -7.47 -5.54
N ALA A 104 2.93 -6.53 -6.31
CA ALA A 104 3.51 -6.81 -7.62
C ALA A 104 5.03 -6.99 -7.56
N ASN A 105 5.74 -6.10 -6.86
CA ASN A 105 7.20 -6.13 -6.76
C ASN A 105 7.65 -6.53 -5.36
N THR A 106 8.76 -7.26 -5.26
CA THR A 106 9.31 -7.66 -3.97
C THR A 106 10.17 -6.55 -3.37
N ARG A 107 10.54 -6.70 -2.08
CA ARG A 107 11.47 -5.78 -1.43
C ARG A 107 12.86 -5.82 -2.10
N ASN A 108 13.25 -6.97 -2.63
CA ASN A 108 14.49 -7.09 -3.39
C ASN A 108 14.47 -6.23 -4.65
N ASP A 109 13.31 -6.17 -5.33
CA ASP A 109 13.15 -5.30 -6.49
C ASP A 109 13.26 -3.83 -6.10
N ALA A 110 12.68 -3.45 -4.98
CA ALA A 110 12.77 -2.07 -4.46
C ALA A 110 14.21 -1.72 -4.11
N LYS A 111 14.97 -2.63 -3.51
CA LYS A 111 16.37 -2.43 -3.16
C LYS A 111 17.22 -2.12 -4.41
N LYS A 112 16.95 -2.80 -5.51
CA LYS A 112 17.69 -2.60 -6.77
C LYS A 112 17.59 -1.18 -7.30
N ILE A 113 16.52 -0.46 -6.96
CA ILE A 113 16.31 0.93 -7.40
C ILE A 113 16.55 1.94 -6.28
N GLY A 114 17.16 1.52 -5.17
CA GLY A 114 17.62 2.42 -4.11
C GLY A 114 16.73 2.53 -2.88
N PHE A 115 15.64 1.75 -2.78
CA PHE A 115 14.76 1.75 -1.62
C PHE A 115 15.02 0.51 -0.77
N ASP A 116 16.04 0.56 0.08
CA ASP A 116 16.50 -0.58 0.86
C ASP A 116 15.90 -0.60 2.26
N ASP A 117 14.89 -1.46 2.46
CA ASP A 117 14.33 -1.73 3.78
C ASP A 117 14.77 -3.09 4.34
N LEU A 118 15.54 -3.86 3.56
CA LEU A 118 15.98 -5.19 3.99
C LEU A 118 16.94 -5.13 5.17
N SER A 119 17.70 -4.07 5.28
CA SER A 119 18.62 -3.87 6.39
C SER A 119 17.91 -3.83 7.75
N LEU A 120 16.62 -3.46 7.76
CA LEU A 120 15.82 -3.41 8.99
C LEU A 120 15.58 -4.79 9.58
N ILE A 121 15.67 -5.84 8.76
CA ILE A 121 15.43 -7.21 9.20
C ILE A 121 16.58 -7.72 10.07
N HIS A 122 17.75 -7.14 9.92
CA HIS A 122 18.97 -7.58 10.59
C HIS A 122 19.32 -6.75 11.84
N ILE A 123 18.48 -5.80 12.16
CA ILE A 123 18.64 -5.03 13.38
C ILE A 123 18.00 -5.77 14.55
#